data_2cb33686d0b054c75f45925d96c88c5d
#
_entry.id   2cb33686d0b054c75f45925d96c88c5d
#
_cell.length_a   1.000
_cell.length_b   1.000
_cell.length_c   1.000
_cell.angle_alpha   90.00
_cell.angle_beta   90.00
_cell.angle_gamma   90.00
#
_symmetry.space_group_name_H-M   'P 1'
#
loop_
_entity.id
_entity.type
_entity.pdbx_description
1 polymer ?
#
loop_
_entity_poly.entity_id
_entity_poly.type
_entity_poly.pdbx_seq_one_letter_code
_entity_poly.pdbx_strand_id
1 'polypeptide(L)'
;MAFCLDANTFWDWLDKEAEAGNVLSIEPIATLELEPWGGELNTWGLARIGSLFMPMDANANALLAGLTAWANANTHFTGAAKRDFNSSVDVQLIAYAKAHGHTVVTHEVRSESKKRIKIPTVCDAFDVKTVTTFEMLNDLKAKFILDR
;
A
#
# COMPACT_ATOMS: atom_id res chain seq x y z
N MET A 1 -16.12 12.05 15.84
CA MET A 1 -15.14 12.24 16.91
C MET A 1 -13.76 12.18 16.27
N ALA A 2 -13.05 13.30 16.19
CA ALA A 2 -11.69 13.32 15.63
C ALA A 2 -10.74 13.00 16.78
N PHE A 3 -9.96 11.93 16.65
CA PHE A 3 -8.84 11.63 17.54
C PHE A 3 -7.61 12.35 17.00
N CYS A 4 -7.10 13.35 17.70
CA CYS A 4 -5.71 13.77 17.55
C CYS A 4 -4.85 12.71 18.26
N LEU A 5 -4.40 11.71 17.50
CA LEU A 5 -3.25 10.92 17.92
C LEU A 5 -2.02 11.82 17.83
N ASP A 6 -1.18 11.80 18.86
CA ASP A 6 0.19 12.27 18.70
C ASP A 6 0.82 11.45 17.55
N ALA A 7 1.00 12.12 16.42
CA ALA A 7 1.49 11.47 15.21
C ALA A 7 2.85 10.77 15.45
N ASN A 8 3.68 11.29 16.34
CA ASN A 8 5.00 10.73 16.64
C ASN A 8 4.91 9.30 17.16
N THR A 9 4.01 9.00 18.07
CA THR A 9 3.85 7.64 18.63
C THR A 9 3.48 6.61 17.56
N PHE A 10 2.65 6.99 16.57
CA PHE A 10 2.32 6.12 15.45
C PHE A 10 3.53 5.88 14.52
N TRP A 11 4.28 6.95 14.21
CA TRP A 11 5.45 6.85 13.33
C TRP A 11 6.58 6.07 13.99
N ASP A 12 6.82 6.24 15.29
CA ASP A 12 7.79 5.47 16.06
C ASP A 12 7.41 3.97 16.11
N TRP A 13 6.12 3.68 16.26
CA TRP A 13 5.62 2.31 16.21
C TRP A 13 5.82 1.71 14.81
N LEU A 14 5.51 2.45 13.76
CA LEU A 14 5.68 2.00 12.38
C LEU A 14 7.15 1.69 12.06
N ASP A 15 8.07 2.53 12.53
CA ASP A 15 9.51 2.30 12.38
C ASP A 15 9.96 1.00 13.08
N LYS A 16 9.49 0.75 14.30
CA LYS A 16 9.78 -0.51 15.01
C LYS A 16 9.24 -1.74 14.29
N GLU A 17 8.02 -1.66 13.76
CA GLU A 17 7.43 -2.77 13.02
C GLU A 17 8.15 -2.99 11.68
N ALA A 18 8.65 -1.93 11.04
CA ALA A 18 9.47 -2.04 9.84
C ALA A 18 10.83 -2.70 10.14
N GLU A 19 11.50 -2.29 11.21
CA GLU A 19 12.76 -2.92 11.68
C GLU A 19 12.56 -4.39 12.04
N ALA A 20 11.41 -4.75 12.59
CA ALA A 20 11.04 -6.13 12.90
C ALA A 20 10.64 -6.96 11.67
N GLY A 21 10.48 -6.32 10.49
CA GLY A 21 10.05 -6.96 9.25
C GLY A 21 8.55 -7.28 9.18
N ASN A 22 7.75 -6.71 10.08
CA ASN A 22 6.30 -6.93 10.14
C ASN A 22 5.50 -6.03 9.20
N VAL A 23 6.01 -4.83 8.93
CA VAL A 23 5.40 -3.83 8.04
C VAL A 23 6.42 -3.34 7.03
N LEU A 24 6.00 -3.21 5.79
CA LEU A 24 6.79 -2.61 4.73
C LEU A 24 5.90 -1.89 3.72
N SER A 25 6.51 -1.09 2.88
CA SER A 25 5.92 -0.46 1.72
C SER A 25 6.87 -0.60 0.53
N ILE A 26 6.59 0.06 -0.58
CA ILE A 26 7.44 0.06 -1.77
C ILE A 26 8.01 1.44 -2.07
N GLU A 27 9.23 1.49 -2.57
CA GLU A 27 9.94 2.74 -2.89
C GLU A 27 9.13 3.70 -3.79
N PRO A 28 8.37 3.22 -4.81
CA PRO A 28 7.53 4.11 -5.62
C PRO A 28 6.51 4.93 -4.82
N ILE A 29 6.04 4.46 -3.67
CA ILE A 29 5.16 5.28 -2.80
C ILE A 29 5.93 6.45 -2.21
N ALA A 30 7.15 6.24 -1.72
CA ALA A 30 7.97 7.31 -1.17
C ALA A 30 8.33 8.35 -2.24
N THR A 31 8.69 7.92 -3.44
CA THR A 31 9.24 8.78 -4.50
C THR A 31 8.17 9.41 -5.40
N LEU A 32 7.03 8.75 -5.62
CA LEU A 32 6.00 9.22 -6.55
C LEU A 32 4.76 9.78 -5.86
N GLU A 33 4.44 9.30 -4.65
CA GLU A 33 3.26 9.77 -3.93
C GLU A 33 3.59 10.75 -2.80
N LEU A 34 4.66 10.51 -2.02
CA LEU A 34 5.01 11.39 -0.90
C LEU A 34 5.83 12.60 -1.36
N GLU A 35 6.73 12.44 -2.32
CA GLU A 35 7.60 13.51 -2.80
C GLU A 35 6.84 14.76 -3.30
N PRO A 36 5.75 14.65 -4.08
CA PRO A 36 5.01 15.82 -4.55
C PRO A 36 4.41 16.69 -3.44
N TRP A 37 4.15 16.12 -2.26
CA TRP A 37 3.61 16.86 -1.12
C TRP A 37 4.67 17.68 -0.39
N GLY A 38 5.96 17.35 -0.54
CA GLY A 38 7.07 18.03 0.15
C GLY A 38 6.99 17.93 1.67
N GLY A 39 7.75 18.76 2.37
CA GLY A 39 7.71 18.89 3.82
C GLY A 39 8.22 17.68 4.60
N GLU A 40 7.76 17.56 5.86
CA GLU A 40 8.26 16.56 6.81
C GLU A 40 7.93 15.13 6.39
N LEU A 41 6.75 14.89 5.81
CA LEU A 41 6.34 13.55 5.37
C LEU A 41 7.20 13.03 4.23
N ASN A 42 7.54 13.89 3.27
CA ASN A 42 8.47 13.56 2.19
C ASN A 42 9.85 13.23 2.75
N THR A 43 10.41 14.09 3.59
CA THR A 43 11.71 13.88 4.23
C THR A 43 11.72 12.58 5.03
N TRP A 44 10.65 12.32 5.79
CA TRP A 44 10.47 11.09 6.55
C TRP A 44 10.46 9.86 5.64
N GLY A 45 9.71 9.89 4.53
CA GLY A 45 9.59 8.78 3.60
C GLY A 45 10.92 8.47 2.90
N LEU A 46 11.59 9.48 2.35
CA LEU A 46 12.86 9.32 1.64
C LEU A 46 13.97 8.75 2.55
N ALA A 47 13.99 9.15 3.82
CA ALA A 47 14.95 8.63 4.80
C ALA A 47 14.77 7.13 5.12
N ARG A 48 13.64 6.53 4.72
CA ARG A 48 13.28 5.13 4.99
C ARG A 48 13.30 4.23 3.77
N ILE A 49 13.84 4.71 2.65
CA ILE A 49 14.09 3.87 1.47
C ILE A 49 15.11 2.80 1.85
N GLY A 50 14.80 1.55 1.57
CA GLY A 50 15.62 0.38 1.91
C GLY A 50 15.38 -0.20 3.31
N SER A 51 14.59 0.47 4.17
CA SER A 51 14.19 -0.05 5.49
C SER A 51 12.68 -0.29 5.58
N LEU A 52 11.87 0.71 5.35
CA LEU A 52 10.41 0.61 5.25
C LEU A 52 9.95 0.54 3.80
N PHE A 53 10.51 1.37 2.93
CA PHE A 53 10.16 1.43 1.51
C PHE A 53 11.14 0.60 0.68
N MET A 54 10.71 -0.60 0.31
CA MET A 54 11.54 -1.58 -0.39
C MET A 54 11.56 -1.32 -1.90
N PRO A 55 12.69 -1.50 -2.58
CA PRO A 55 12.75 -1.37 -4.03
C PRO A 55 11.92 -2.49 -4.70
N MET A 56 11.37 -2.17 -5.87
CA MET A 56 10.73 -3.18 -6.72
C MET A 56 11.78 -4.17 -7.22
N ASP A 57 11.56 -5.44 -6.98
CA ASP A 57 12.46 -6.51 -7.41
C ASP A 57 11.99 -7.24 -8.69
N ALA A 58 12.79 -8.20 -9.17
CA ALA A 58 12.48 -8.96 -10.37
C ALA A 58 11.18 -9.78 -10.24
N ASN A 59 10.88 -10.33 -9.05
CA ASN A 59 9.68 -11.12 -8.81
C ASN A 59 8.42 -10.27 -8.88
N ALA A 60 8.43 -9.11 -8.22
CA ALA A 60 7.34 -8.15 -8.27
C ALA A 60 7.14 -7.60 -9.70
N ASN A 61 8.22 -7.22 -10.38
CA ASN A 61 8.16 -6.70 -11.74
C ASN A 61 7.60 -7.74 -12.74
N ALA A 62 7.89 -9.02 -12.56
CA ALA A 62 7.34 -10.08 -13.41
C ALA A 62 5.81 -10.19 -13.34
N LEU A 63 5.19 -9.77 -12.25
CA LEU A 63 3.73 -9.81 -12.07
C LEU A 63 2.98 -8.61 -12.67
N LEU A 64 3.67 -7.50 -12.93
CA LEU A 64 3.04 -6.28 -13.46
C LEU A 64 2.31 -6.52 -14.79
N ALA A 65 2.91 -7.29 -15.70
CA ALA A 65 2.30 -7.60 -16.98
C ALA A 65 0.97 -8.36 -16.84
N GLY A 66 0.90 -9.30 -15.89
CA GLY A 66 -0.31 -10.06 -15.58
C GLY A 66 -1.43 -9.20 -15.01
N LEU A 67 -1.10 -8.31 -14.06
CA LEU A 67 -2.06 -7.36 -13.47
C LEU A 67 -2.60 -6.38 -14.51
N THR A 68 -1.72 -5.83 -15.34
CA THR A 68 -2.08 -4.93 -16.43
C THR A 68 -2.94 -5.64 -17.49
N ALA A 69 -2.59 -6.86 -17.87
CA ALA A 69 -3.37 -7.66 -18.81
C ALA A 69 -4.78 -7.97 -18.27
N TRP A 70 -4.88 -8.33 -16.98
CA TRP A 70 -6.16 -8.54 -16.31
C TRP A 70 -7.04 -7.28 -16.34
N ALA A 71 -6.47 -6.13 -15.98
CA ALA A 71 -7.20 -4.86 -15.99
C ALA A 71 -7.69 -4.52 -17.42
N ASN A 72 -6.85 -4.68 -18.44
CA ASN A 72 -7.18 -4.37 -19.82
C ASN A 72 -8.25 -5.32 -20.40
N ALA A 73 -8.19 -6.60 -20.07
CA ALA A 73 -9.18 -7.59 -20.50
C ALA A 73 -10.52 -7.48 -19.79
N ASN A 74 -10.58 -6.85 -18.62
CA ASN A 74 -11.80 -6.74 -17.83
C ASN A 74 -12.82 -5.80 -18.51
N THR A 75 -13.98 -6.34 -18.88
CA THR A 75 -15.03 -5.59 -19.60
C THR A 75 -15.90 -4.70 -18.71
N HIS A 76 -15.80 -4.88 -17.38
CA HIS A 76 -16.59 -4.08 -16.42
C HIS A 76 -16.10 -2.62 -16.35
N PHE A 77 -14.78 -2.40 -16.44
CA PHE A 77 -14.19 -1.08 -16.22
C PHE A 77 -14.08 -0.24 -17.49
N THR A 78 -14.22 1.08 -17.32
CA THR A 78 -14.01 2.05 -18.41
C THR A 78 -12.53 2.08 -18.83
N GLY A 79 -12.28 2.51 -20.08
CA GLY A 79 -10.91 2.70 -20.57
C GLY A 79 -10.10 3.71 -19.73
N ALA A 80 -10.77 4.74 -19.19
CA ALA A 80 -10.12 5.69 -18.26
C ALA A 80 -9.67 5.01 -16.98
N ALA A 81 -10.56 4.25 -16.32
CA ALA A 81 -10.24 3.51 -15.11
C ALA A 81 -9.05 2.55 -15.28
N LYS A 82 -8.97 1.90 -16.45
CA LYS A 82 -7.85 1.00 -16.78
C LYS A 82 -6.52 1.75 -16.93
N ARG A 83 -6.54 2.89 -17.62
CA ARG A 83 -5.33 3.72 -17.76
C ARG A 83 -4.85 4.25 -16.42
N ASP A 84 -5.77 4.77 -15.60
CA ASP A 84 -5.45 5.30 -14.27
C ASP A 84 -4.83 4.23 -13.39
N PHE A 85 -5.42 3.03 -13.33
CA PHE A 85 -4.88 1.90 -12.56
C PHE A 85 -3.51 1.46 -13.08
N ASN A 86 -3.35 1.27 -14.39
CA ASN A 86 -2.08 0.80 -14.97
C ASN A 86 -0.92 1.80 -14.78
N SER A 87 -1.22 3.08 -14.60
CA SER A 87 -0.22 4.12 -14.33
C SER A 87 -0.04 4.43 -12.83
N SER A 88 -0.85 3.85 -11.97
CA SER A 88 -0.79 4.10 -10.52
C SER A 88 0.29 3.28 -9.82
N VAL A 89 0.68 3.72 -8.64
CA VAL A 89 1.57 2.94 -7.75
C VAL A 89 0.85 1.73 -7.18
N ASP A 90 -0.49 1.73 -7.15
CA ASP A 90 -1.30 0.63 -6.63
C ASP A 90 -1.01 -0.70 -7.33
N VAL A 91 -0.82 -0.70 -8.66
CA VAL A 91 -0.49 -1.92 -9.40
C VAL A 91 0.86 -2.49 -8.97
N GLN A 92 1.84 -1.63 -8.67
CA GLN A 92 3.16 -2.04 -8.18
C GLN A 92 3.08 -2.58 -6.76
N LEU A 93 2.29 -1.94 -5.88
CA LEU A 93 2.06 -2.40 -4.51
C LEU A 93 1.44 -3.80 -4.49
N ILE A 94 0.40 -4.03 -5.30
CA ILE A 94 -0.26 -5.33 -5.39
C ILE A 94 0.68 -6.39 -5.98
N ALA A 95 1.48 -6.05 -7.00
CA ALA A 95 2.48 -6.94 -7.57
C ALA A 95 3.51 -7.38 -6.52
N TYR A 96 4.02 -6.43 -5.74
CA TYR A 96 4.97 -6.70 -4.67
C TYR A 96 4.35 -7.59 -3.59
N ALA A 97 3.15 -7.26 -3.12
CA ALA A 97 2.44 -8.06 -2.13
C ALA A 97 2.18 -9.49 -2.61
N LYS A 98 1.76 -9.68 -3.86
CA LYS A 98 1.57 -11.00 -4.46
C LYS A 98 2.86 -11.79 -4.57
N ALA A 99 3.95 -11.15 -5.02
CA ALA A 99 5.26 -11.79 -5.21
C ALA A 99 5.83 -12.35 -3.90
N HIS A 100 5.57 -11.66 -2.78
CA HIS A 100 6.16 -11.98 -1.47
C HIS A 100 5.16 -12.55 -0.46
N GLY A 101 3.90 -12.79 -0.86
CA GLY A 101 2.87 -13.35 0.03
C GLY A 101 2.44 -12.40 1.15
N HIS A 102 2.52 -11.08 0.92
CA HIS A 102 2.13 -10.07 1.89
C HIS A 102 0.64 -9.76 1.87
N THR A 103 0.14 -9.25 2.99
CA THR A 103 -1.21 -8.68 3.11
C THR A 103 -1.16 -7.19 2.79
N VAL A 104 -2.04 -6.72 1.92
CA VAL A 104 -2.15 -5.28 1.60
C VAL A 104 -3.01 -4.57 2.63
N VAL A 105 -2.48 -3.50 3.22
CA VAL A 105 -3.23 -2.62 4.11
C VAL A 105 -3.81 -1.46 3.28
N THR A 106 -5.13 -1.31 3.30
CA THR A 106 -5.81 -0.27 2.54
C THR A 106 -7.09 0.21 3.23
N HIS A 107 -7.40 1.49 3.06
CA HIS A 107 -8.70 2.06 3.43
C HIS A 107 -9.73 1.99 2.30
N GLU A 108 -9.32 1.56 1.12
CA GLU A 108 -10.27 1.37 0.04
C GLU A 108 -11.23 0.23 0.34
N VAL A 109 -12.51 0.45 0.03
CA VAL A 109 -13.56 -0.57 0.14
C VAL A 109 -13.93 -1.11 -1.24
N ARG A 110 -14.40 -2.36 -1.30
CA ARG A 110 -14.94 -2.96 -2.53
C ARG A 110 -16.04 -2.10 -3.10
N SER A 111 -16.04 -1.96 -4.41
CA SER A 111 -17.00 -1.10 -5.13
C SER A 111 -17.32 -1.70 -6.48
N GLU A 112 -18.59 -1.61 -6.87
CA GLU A 112 -19.09 -1.96 -8.20
C GLU A 112 -18.90 -0.84 -9.24
N SER A 113 -18.16 0.22 -8.89
CA SER A 113 -17.92 1.34 -9.80
C SER A 113 -17.13 0.90 -11.03
N LYS A 114 -17.64 1.25 -12.20
CA LYS A 114 -16.96 1.05 -13.48
C LYS A 114 -15.87 2.07 -13.76
N LYS A 115 -15.87 3.18 -13.00
CA LYS A 115 -15.00 4.34 -13.23
C LYS A 115 -13.68 4.27 -12.47
N ARG A 116 -13.50 3.29 -11.58
CA ARG A 116 -12.28 3.13 -10.79
C ARG A 116 -12.03 1.66 -10.46
N ILE A 117 -10.81 1.20 -10.67
CA ILE A 117 -10.33 -0.11 -10.24
C ILE A 117 -9.77 0.07 -8.83
N LYS A 118 -10.40 -0.58 -7.86
CA LYS A 118 -10.03 -0.50 -6.44
C LYS A 118 -9.05 -1.60 -6.06
N ILE A 119 -8.13 -1.29 -5.14
CA ILE A 119 -7.14 -2.24 -4.60
C ILE A 119 -7.79 -3.55 -4.17
N PRO A 120 -8.86 -3.57 -3.33
CA PRO A 120 -9.46 -4.83 -2.91
C PRO A 120 -10.01 -5.69 -4.05
N THR A 121 -10.54 -5.07 -5.10
CA THR A 121 -11.07 -5.79 -6.28
C THR A 121 -9.96 -6.55 -7.01
N VAL A 122 -8.80 -5.93 -7.18
CA VAL A 122 -7.63 -6.56 -7.81
C VAL A 122 -7.04 -7.63 -6.90
N CYS A 123 -6.91 -7.33 -5.62
CA CYS A 123 -6.41 -8.27 -4.62
C CYS A 123 -7.26 -9.54 -4.57
N ASP A 124 -8.58 -9.43 -4.61
CA ASP A 124 -9.49 -10.59 -4.68
C ASP A 124 -9.25 -11.43 -5.95
N ALA A 125 -9.01 -10.79 -7.10
CA ALA A 125 -8.75 -11.49 -8.36
C ALA A 125 -7.39 -12.23 -8.40
N PHE A 126 -6.45 -11.81 -7.56
CA PHE A 126 -5.09 -12.36 -7.50
C PHE A 126 -4.77 -13.08 -6.19
N ASP A 127 -5.77 -13.41 -5.37
CA ASP A 127 -5.60 -14.07 -4.07
C ASP A 127 -4.61 -13.34 -3.14
N VAL A 128 -4.69 -12.03 -3.08
CA VAL A 128 -3.95 -11.19 -2.15
C VAL A 128 -4.87 -10.78 -1.01
N LYS A 129 -4.49 -11.07 0.22
CA LYS A 129 -5.27 -10.67 1.40
C LYS A 129 -5.23 -9.15 1.56
N THR A 130 -6.37 -8.54 1.90
CA THR A 130 -6.45 -7.12 2.28
C THR A 130 -6.97 -6.97 3.70
N VAL A 131 -6.46 -5.97 4.41
CA VAL A 131 -6.92 -5.56 5.75
C VAL A 131 -6.97 -4.04 5.83
N THR A 132 -7.73 -3.52 6.77
CA THR A 132 -7.71 -2.09 7.13
C THR A 132 -6.53 -1.79 8.06
N THR A 133 -6.19 -0.51 8.21
CA THR A 133 -5.16 -0.09 9.19
C THR A 133 -5.52 -0.54 10.61
N PHE A 134 -6.82 -0.48 10.99
CA PHE A 134 -7.24 -0.92 12.32
C PHE A 134 -7.09 -2.42 12.53
N GLU A 135 -7.37 -3.23 11.51
CA GLU A 135 -7.13 -4.68 11.56
C GLU A 135 -5.64 -4.98 11.66
N MET A 136 -4.79 -4.30 10.88
CA MET A 136 -3.33 -4.42 10.99
C MET A 136 -2.84 -4.08 12.40
N LEU A 137 -3.26 -2.95 12.97
CA LEU A 137 -2.89 -2.54 14.33
C LEU A 137 -3.30 -3.58 15.37
N ASN A 138 -4.50 -4.15 15.23
CA ASN A 138 -4.98 -5.20 16.11
C ASN A 138 -4.21 -6.51 15.96
N ASP A 139 -3.94 -6.93 14.73
CA ASP A 139 -3.20 -8.17 14.43
C ASP A 139 -1.75 -8.09 14.95
N LEU A 140 -1.12 -6.92 14.83
CA LEU A 140 0.23 -6.65 15.36
C LEU A 140 0.22 -6.28 16.85
N LYS A 141 -0.95 -6.29 17.52
CA LYS A 141 -1.11 -6.00 18.95
C LYS A 141 -0.53 -4.64 19.35
N ALA A 142 -0.70 -3.63 18.48
CA ALA A 142 -0.22 -2.28 18.72
C ALA A 142 -0.79 -1.73 20.03
N LYS A 143 0.07 -1.16 20.88
CA LYS A 143 -0.31 -0.54 22.15
C LYS A 143 0.23 0.88 22.17
N PHE A 144 -0.67 1.84 22.14
CA PHE A 144 -0.36 3.25 22.31
C PHE A 144 -0.73 3.63 23.75
N ILE A 145 0.26 3.60 24.65
CA ILE A 145 0.10 3.94 26.07
C ILE A 145 0.80 5.26 26.35
N LEU A 146 0.13 6.13 27.14
CA LEU A 146 0.77 7.32 27.67
C LEU A 146 1.78 6.86 28.73
N ASP A 147 3.06 7.23 28.57
CA ASP A 147 4.03 7.17 29.65
C ASP A 147 3.58 8.12 30.75
N ARG A 148 3.32 7.60 31.93
CA ARG A 148 2.94 8.37 33.11
C ARG A 148 4.17 8.77 33.90
#